data_964a2b816d09e0be1cae4b444bd28425
#
_entry.id   964a2b816d09e0be1cae4b444bd28425
#
_cell.length_a   1.000
_cell.length_b   1.000
_cell.length_c   1.000
_cell.angle_alpha   90.00
_cell.angle_beta   90.00
_cell.angle_gamma   90.00
#
_symmetry.space_group_name_H-M   'P 1'
#
loop_
_entity.id
_entity.type
_entity.pdbx_description
1 polymer ?
#
loop_
_entity_poly.entity_id
_entity_poly.type
_entity_poly.pdbx_seq_one_letter_code
_entity_poly.pdbx_strand_id
1 'polypeptide(L)'
;KDNNVIIALEAHAGTDFETPEKAVWIMEKTNHSNLRLDLDISHFYIEGSDVDHSVDLCAPYAAMVHIKDGKKVDGEVKYCLTGDGTINIEMFLLALSRNNLTHLPVFAEVSVQQSSKRDYDPRFTAEFCYNSLMEAINKI
;
A
#
# COMPACT_ATOMS: atom_id res chain seq x y z
N LYS A 1 -5.72 -24.71 15.94
CA LYS A 1 -7.03 -24.97 15.32
C LYS A 1 -7.86 -23.72 15.33
N ASP A 2 -8.12 -23.23 14.22
CA ASP A 2 -9.16 -22.39 13.63
C ASP A 2 -9.78 -21.33 14.55
N ASN A 3 -8.98 -20.32 14.89
CA ASN A 3 -9.50 -19.09 15.53
C ASN A 3 -10.09 -18.13 14.51
N ASN A 4 -10.18 -18.54 13.24
CA ASN A 4 -10.67 -17.73 12.12
C ASN A 4 -9.99 -16.35 11.98
N VAL A 5 -8.71 -16.29 12.34
CA VAL A 5 -7.88 -15.08 12.23
C VAL A 5 -7.22 -15.07 10.85
N ILE A 6 -7.32 -13.96 10.16
CA ILE A 6 -6.56 -13.69 8.92
C ILE A 6 -5.26 -13.01 9.30
N ILE A 7 -4.16 -13.49 8.74
CA ILE A 7 -2.86 -12.83 8.78
C ILE A 7 -2.67 -12.17 7.43
N ALA A 8 -2.58 -10.85 7.41
CA ALA A 8 -2.23 -10.09 6.22
C ALA A 8 -0.71 -9.85 6.22
N LEU A 9 -0.03 -10.38 5.21
CA LEU A 9 1.41 -10.25 5.04
C LEU A 9 1.68 -9.06 4.13
N GLU A 10 2.46 -8.10 4.61
CA GLU A 10 2.89 -6.93 3.83
C GLU A 10 4.18 -7.23 3.08
N ALA A 11 4.18 -6.99 1.78
CA ALA A 11 5.41 -6.95 0.98
C ALA A 11 6.14 -5.62 1.24
N HIS A 12 7.46 -5.65 1.39
CA HIS A 12 8.20 -4.48 1.80
C HIS A 12 9.42 -4.21 0.92
N ALA A 13 9.54 -2.97 0.42
CA ALA A 13 10.68 -2.50 -0.36
C ALA A 13 12.01 -2.72 0.37
N GLY A 14 13.04 -3.16 -0.37
CA GLY A 14 14.36 -3.47 0.18
C GLY A 14 14.45 -4.83 0.85
N THR A 15 13.47 -5.70 0.68
CA THR A 15 13.49 -7.10 1.16
C THR A 15 13.40 -8.08 -0.01
N ASP A 16 13.60 -9.38 0.27
CA ASP A 16 13.37 -10.43 -0.74
C ASP A 16 11.90 -10.52 -1.18
N PHE A 17 11.01 -9.86 -0.47
CA PHE A 17 9.56 -9.86 -0.66
C PHE A 17 9.06 -8.44 -1.03
N GLU A 18 9.57 -7.90 -2.14
CA GLU A 18 9.40 -6.48 -2.50
C GLU A 18 8.64 -6.23 -3.81
N THR A 19 8.29 -7.29 -4.58
CA THR A 19 7.56 -7.15 -5.84
C THR A 19 6.22 -7.86 -5.80
N PRO A 20 5.24 -7.44 -6.62
CA PRO A 20 3.92 -8.08 -6.66
C PRO A 20 3.99 -9.56 -7.05
N GLU A 21 4.94 -9.95 -7.94
CA GLU A 21 5.12 -11.35 -8.34
C GLU A 21 5.63 -12.21 -7.18
N LYS A 22 6.56 -11.69 -6.38
CA LYS A 22 7.06 -12.39 -5.18
C LYS A 22 5.94 -12.52 -4.13
N ALA A 23 5.12 -11.47 -3.97
CA ALA A 23 3.97 -11.47 -3.09
C ALA A 23 2.98 -12.58 -3.46
N VAL A 24 2.59 -12.64 -4.72
CA VAL A 24 1.69 -13.68 -5.24
C VAL A 24 2.32 -15.07 -5.12
N TRP A 25 3.60 -15.20 -5.47
CA TRP A 25 4.31 -16.48 -5.35
C TRP A 25 4.24 -17.06 -3.92
N ILE A 26 4.41 -16.24 -2.88
CA ILE A 26 4.29 -16.70 -1.48
C ILE A 26 2.84 -17.13 -1.19
N MET A 27 1.84 -16.39 -1.63
CA MET A 27 0.44 -16.74 -1.44
C MET A 27 0.10 -18.10 -2.07
N GLU A 28 0.53 -18.30 -3.32
CA GLU A 28 0.31 -19.55 -4.06
C GLU A 28 1.06 -20.74 -3.45
N LYS A 29 2.32 -20.53 -3.04
CA LYS A 29 3.13 -21.60 -2.42
C LYS A 29 2.63 -22.01 -1.06
N THR A 30 2.16 -21.05 -0.26
CA THR A 30 1.61 -21.33 1.06
C THR A 30 0.20 -21.92 0.95
N ASN A 31 -0.59 -21.44 0.01
CA ASN A 31 -1.95 -21.87 -0.29
C ASN A 31 -2.82 -22.07 0.98
N HIS A 32 -2.81 -21.09 1.86
CA HIS A 32 -3.57 -21.15 3.12
C HIS A 32 -4.63 -20.07 3.19
N SER A 33 -5.87 -20.43 3.48
CA SER A 33 -7.02 -19.52 3.47
C SER A 33 -6.89 -18.34 4.43
N ASN A 34 -6.16 -18.51 5.52
CA ASN A 34 -5.96 -17.47 6.54
C ASN A 34 -4.69 -16.63 6.31
N LEU A 35 -3.88 -16.93 5.30
CA LEU A 35 -2.78 -16.08 4.86
C LEU A 35 -3.23 -15.25 3.68
N ARG A 36 -3.16 -13.95 3.79
CA ARG A 36 -3.58 -12.97 2.80
C ARG A 36 -2.49 -11.90 2.62
N LEU A 37 -2.71 -11.00 1.67
CA LEU A 37 -1.84 -9.84 1.50
C LEU A 37 -2.44 -8.61 2.18
N ASP A 38 -1.55 -7.86 2.83
CA ASP A 38 -1.68 -6.43 3.00
C ASP A 38 -1.10 -5.77 1.75
N LEU A 39 -1.98 -5.23 0.92
CA LEU A 39 -1.61 -4.58 -0.33
C LEU A 39 -1.19 -3.14 -0.05
N ASP A 40 0.08 -2.94 0.30
CA ASP A 40 0.67 -1.61 0.31
C ASP A 40 1.32 -1.31 -1.04
N ILE A 41 0.64 -0.49 -1.83
CA ILE A 41 1.09 -0.12 -3.18
C ILE A 41 2.43 0.62 -3.18
N SER A 42 2.75 1.34 -2.10
CA SER A 42 3.93 2.18 -2.03
C SER A 42 5.22 1.38 -2.16
N HIS A 43 5.27 0.19 -1.58
CA HIS A 43 6.45 -0.67 -1.64
C HIS A 43 6.72 -1.17 -3.05
N PHE A 44 5.68 -1.59 -3.76
CA PHE A 44 5.81 -2.02 -5.15
C PHE A 44 6.19 -0.86 -6.08
N TYR A 45 5.51 0.28 -5.91
CA TYR A 45 5.75 1.48 -6.71
C TYR A 45 7.19 2.00 -6.57
N ILE A 46 7.70 2.08 -5.35
CA ILE A 46 9.05 2.57 -5.08
C ILE A 46 10.13 1.66 -5.70
N GLU A 47 9.87 0.35 -5.77
CA GLU A 47 10.74 -0.60 -6.46
C GLU A 47 10.52 -0.65 -7.99
N GLY A 48 9.67 0.23 -8.50
CA GLY A 48 9.50 0.45 -9.95
C GLY A 48 8.38 -0.37 -10.59
N SER A 49 7.53 -1.03 -9.80
CA SER A 49 6.37 -1.73 -10.32
C SER A 49 5.27 -0.75 -10.71
N ASP A 50 4.54 -1.07 -11.76
CA ASP A 50 3.38 -0.31 -12.19
C ASP A 50 2.20 -0.49 -11.22
N VAL A 51 1.45 0.58 -10.96
CA VAL A 51 0.34 0.59 -9.99
C VAL A 51 -0.77 -0.35 -10.42
N ASP A 52 -1.23 -0.24 -11.67
CA ASP A 52 -2.33 -1.06 -12.19
C ASP A 52 -1.95 -2.54 -12.19
N HIS A 53 -0.75 -2.86 -12.70
CA HIS A 53 -0.24 -4.22 -12.71
C HIS A 53 -0.15 -4.81 -11.29
N SER A 54 0.37 -4.05 -10.34
CA SER A 54 0.51 -4.51 -8.95
C SER A 54 -0.83 -4.82 -8.30
N VAL A 55 -1.82 -3.94 -8.49
CA VAL A 55 -3.17 -4.16 -7.96
C VAL A 55 -3.83 -5.35 -8.65
N ASP A 56 -3.79 -5.42 -9.98
CA ASP A 56 -4.42 -6.50 -10.76
C ASP A 56 -3.88 -7.87 -10.34
N LEU A 57 -2.58 -7.98 -10.13
CA LEU A 57 -1.93 -9.23 -9.75
C LEU A 57 -2.22 -9.64 -8.30
N CYS A 58 -2.21 -8.68 -7.37
CA CYS A 58 -2.33 -8.94 -5.93
C CYS A 58 -3.78 -9.00 -5.43
N ALA A 59 -4.73 -8.43 -6.17
CA ALA A 59 -6.14 -8.32 -5.75
C ALA A 59 -6.78 -9.62 -5.27
N PRO A 60 -6.57 -10.81 -5.90
CA PRO A 60 -7.17 -12.05 -5.44
C PRO A 60 -6.76 -12.47 -4.03
N TYR A 61 -5.65 -11.94 -3.54
CA TYR A 61 -5.06 -12.27 -2.26
C TYR A 61 -5.22 -11.19 -1.20
N ALA A 62 -5.62 -9.98 -1.59
CA ALA A 62 -5.73 -8.84 -0.69
C ALA A 62 -6.80 -9.04 0.39
N ALA A 63 -6.48 -8.71 1.62
CA ALA A 63 -7.40 -8.62 2.74
C ALA A 63 -7.31 -7.27 3.46
N MET A 64 -6.31 -6.48 3.15
CA MET A 64 -6.03 -5.16 3.69
C MET A 64 -5.39 -4.32 2.60
N VAL A 65 -5.57 -3.02 2.66
CA VAL A 65 -5.01 -2.09 1.68
C VAL A 65 -4.36 -0.92 2.42
N HIS A 66 -3.07 -0.76 2.19
CA HIS A 66 -2.30 0.37 2.69
C HIS A 66 -1.82 1.27 1.54
N ILE A 67 -1.63 2.51 1.85
CA ILE A 67 -0.94 3.48 1.01
C ILE A 67 -0.11 4.42 1.88
N LYS A 68 1.13 4.55 1.56
CA LYS A 68 2.00 5.67 1.91
C LYS A 68 2.57 6.23 0.63
N ASP A 69 3.24 7.35 0.67
CA ASP A 69 3.82 7.93 -0.52
C ASP A 69 5.34 8.03 -0.38
N GLY A 70 6.01 8.24 -1.48
CA GLY A 70 7.46 8.34 -1.48
C GLY A 70 8.06 8.32 -2.87
N LYS A 71 9.37 8.35 -2.89
CA LYS A 71 10.17 8.26 -4.11
C LYS A 71 11.56 7.71 -3.81
N LYS A 72 12.22 7.20 -4.84
CA LYS A 72 13.63 6.83 -4.78
C LYS A 72 14.49 8.05 -5.17
N VAL A 73 15.41 8.46 -4.31
CA VAL A 73 16.35 9.57 -4.54
C VAL A 73 17.76 9.05 -4.32
N ASP A 74 18.59 9.09 -5.36
CA ASP A 74 19.98 8.58 -5.32
C ASP A 74 20.10 7.14 -4.81
N GLY A 75 19.12 6.31 -5.16
CA GLY A 75 19.04 4.90 -4.75
C GLY A 75 18.45 4.67 -3.36
N GLU A 76 18.18 5.72 -2.60
CA GLU A 76 17.55 5.62 -1.28
C GLU A 76 16.05 5.88 -1.34
N VAL A 77 15.29 5.09 -0.58
CA VAL A 77 13.85 5.29 -0.42
C VAL A 77 13.59 6.45 0.54
N LYS A 78 12.86 7.44 0.06
CA LYS A 78 12.41 8.60 0.84
C LYS A 78 10.89 8.59 0.90
N TYR A 79 10.36 8.16 2.04
CA TYR A 79 8.91 8.20 2.29
C TYR A 79 8.45 9.60 2.67
N CYS A 80 7.26 9.96 2.23
CA CYS A 80 6.54 11.18 2.60
C CYS A 80 5.09 10.86 2.97
N LEU A 81 4.30 11.86 3.26
CA LEU A 81 2.87 11.67 3.56
C LEU A 81 2.11 11.31 2.27
N THR A 82 1.05 10.54 2.40
CA THR A 82 0.17 10.22 1.27
C THR A 82 -0.37 11.49 0.62
N GLY A 83 -0.03 11.68 -0.66
CA GLY A 83 -0.35 12.88 -1.44
C GLY A 83 0.77 13.92 -1.53
N ASP A 84 1.90 13.73 -0.85
CA ASP A 84 3.09 14.61 -0.94
C ASP A 84 4.23 13.97 -1.76
N GLY A 85 3.95 12.85 -2.39
CA GLY A 85 4.93 12.10 -3.20
C GLY A 85 4.58 12.06 -4.68
N THR A 86 4.80 10.89 -5.29
CA THR A 86 4.66 10.70 -6.74
C THR A 86 3.69 9.61 -7.14
N ILE A 87 3.09 8.91 -6.17
CA ILE A 87 2.08 7.90 -6.47
C ILE A 87 0.81 8.58 -7.01
N ASN A 88 0.32 8.10 -8.14
CA ASN A 88 -0.97 8.54 -8.65
C ASN A 88 -2.10 7.89 -7.87
N ILE A 89 -2.61 8.59 -6.85
CA ILE A 89 -3.66 8.09 -5.94
C ILE A 89 -4.95 7.79 -6.70
N GLU A 90 -5.34 8.62 -7.66
CA GLU A 90 -6.55 8.43 -8.48
C GLU A 90 -6.45 7.11 -9.27
N MET A 91 -5.32 6.85 -9.93
CA MET A 91 -5.09 5.60 -10.65
C MET A 91 -5.13 4.39 -9.71
N PHE A 92 -4.54 4.50 -8.52
CA PHE A 92 -4.59 3.44 -7.51
C PHE A 92 -6.03 3.13 -7.07
N LEU A 93 -6.82 4.15 -6.74
CA LEU A 93 -8.22 3.98 -6.33
C LEU A 93 -9.08 3.39 -7.45
N LEU A 94 -8.85 3.80 -8.70
CA LEU A 94 -9.51 3.21 -9.87
C LEU A 94 -9.11 1.74 -10.06
N ALA A 95 -7.84 1.39 -9.85
CA ALA A 95 -7.39 0.00 -9.91
C ALA A 95 -8.06 -0.86 -8.83
N LEU A 96 -8.18 -0.36 -7.59
CA LEU A 96 -8.93 -1.05 -6.53
C LEU A 96 -10.39 -1.27 -6.92
N SER A 97 -11.03 -0.26 -7.51
CA SER A 97 -12.42 -0.35 -7.96
C SER A 97 -12.60 -1.40 -9.06
N ARG A 98 -11.75 -1.40 -10.09
CA ARG A 98 -11.79 -2.40 -11.18
C ARG A 98 -11.61 -3.84 -10.67
N ASN A 99 -10.87 -4.01 -9.58
CA ASN A 99 -10.60 -5.31 -8.96
C ASN A 99 -11.57 -5.69 -7.84
N ASN A 100 -12.69 -4.97 -7.69
CA ASN A 100 -13.70 -5.21 -6.66
C ASN A 100 -13.18 -5.14 -5.23
N LEU A 101 -12.15 -4.33 -4.96
CA LEU A 101 -11.57 -4.15 -3.62
C LEU A 101 -12.16 -2.96 -2.84
N THR A 102 -13.20 -2.29 -3.36
CA THR A 102 -13.84 -1.14 -2.70
C THR A 102 -14.52 -1.47 -1.36
N HIS A 103 -14.68 -2.76 -1.06
CA HIS A 103 -15.18 -3.23 0.24
C HIS A 103 -14.10 -3.24 1.34
N LEU A 104 -12.83 -3.12 0.96
CA LEU A 104 -11.71 -3.03 1.90
C LEU A 104 -11.46 -1.57 2.28
N PRO A 105 -11.19 -1.26 3.55
CA PRO A 105 -10.74 0.06 3.93
C PRO A 105 -9.32 0.31 3.39
N VAL A 106 -9.05 1.56 2.99
CA VAL A 106 -7.71 2.02 2.63
C VAL A 106 -7.12 2.76 3.82
N PHE A 107 -5.97 2.30 4.28
CA PHE A 107 -5.25 2.91 5.39
C PHE A 107 -4.09 3.78 4.87
N ALA A 108 -4.09 5.06 5.23
CA ALA A 108 -2.92 5.90 5.02
C ALA A 108 -1.87 5.57 6.09
N GLU A 109 -0.78 4.94 5.68
CA GLU A 109 0.31 4.60 6.59
C GLU A 109 1.34 5.73 6.66
N VAL A 110 1.84 5.99 7.85
CA VAL A 110 2.89 6.99 8.09
C VAL A 110 4.21 6.28 8.40
N SER A 111 5.14 6.38 7.47
CA SER A 111 6.49 5.83 7.66
C SER A 111 7.19 6.41 8.89
N VAL A 112 8.04 5.58 9.52
CA VAL A 112 8.92 6.02 10.61
C VAL A 112 9.82 7.20 10.21
N GLN A 113 10.18 7.32 8.93
CA GLN A 113 10.93 8.49 8.41
C GLN A 113 10.18 9.81 8.61
N GLN A 114 8.85 9.77 8.69
CA GLN A 114 8.03 10.95 8.96
C GLN A 114 7.70 11.06 10.45
N SER A 115 7.24 9.99 11.08
CA SER A 115 6.79 9.99 12.48
C SER A 115 7.92 10.20 13.49
N SER A 116 9.19 9.96 13.11
CA SER A 116 10.35 10.23 13.97
C SER A 116 10.90 11.65 13.90
N LYS A 117 10.35 12.51 13.05
CA LYS A 117 10.76 13.91 12.96
C LYS A 117 10.42 14.65 14.27
N ARG A 118 11.31 15.57 14.68
CA ARG A 118 11.14 16.32 15.92
C ARG A 118 9.87 17.18 15.96
N ASP A 119 9.44 17.65 14.79
CA ASP A 119 8.28 18.50 14.56
C ASP A 119 7.05 17.71 14.07
N TYR A 120 7.05 16.38 14.23
CA TYR A 120 5.94 15.54 13.81
C TYR A 120 4.67 15.87 14.57
N ASP A 121 3.61 16.24 13.84
CA ASP A 121 2.28 16.47 14.36
C ASP A 121 1.32 15.37 13.82
N PRO A 122 0.89 14.42 14.67
CA PRO A 122 0.03 13.32 14.26
C PRO A 122 -1.36 13.78 13.80
N ARG A 123 -1.88 14.87 14.34
CA ARG A 123 -3.17 15.40 13.94
C ARG A 123 -3.11 16.03 12.55
N PHE A 124 -2.14 16.91 12.33
CA PHE A 124 -1.90 17.49 11.01
C PHE A 124 -1.68 16.38 9.97
N THR A 125 -0.86 15.38 10.30
CA THR A 125 -0.55 14.26 9.42
C THR A 125 -1.81 13.48 9.02
N ALA A 126 -2.67 13.16 9.99
CA ALA A 126 -3.91 12.43 9.72
C ALA A 126 -4.87 13.26 8.84
N GLU A 127 -5.03 14.56 9.15
CA GLU A 127 -5.87 15.47 8.36
C GLU A 127 -5.33 15.63 6.93
N PHE A 128 -4.01 15.77 6.76
CA PHE A 128 -3.37 15.90 5.44
C PHE A 128 -3.59 14.64 4.58
N CYS A 129 -3.24 13.47 5.09
CA CYS A 129 -3.40 12.20 4.35
C CYS A 129 -4.87 11.93 4.01
N TYR A 130 -5.78 12.16 4.95
CA TYR A 130 -7.21 12.01 4.72
C TYR A 130 -7.71 12.93 3.59
N ASN A 131 -7.35 14.22 3.64
CA ASN A 131 -7.77 15.18 2.63
C ASN A 131 -7.21 14.82 1.24
N SER A 132 -5.95 14.38 1.15
CA SER A 132 -5.35 13.93 -0.11
C SER A 132 -6.10 12.75 -0.72
N LEU A 133 -6.50 11.75 0.09
CA LEU A 133 -7.32 10.63 -0.37
C LEU A 133 -8.72 11.08 -0.79
N MET A 134 -9.36 11.95 -0.02
CA MET A 134 -10.70 12.47 -0.34
C MET A 134 -10.71 13.33 -1.60
N GLU A 135 -9.66 14.13 -1.84
CA GLU A 135 -9.51 14.87 -3.09
C GLU A 135 -9.41 13.93 -4.30
N ALA A 136 -8.66 12.84 -4.19
CA ALA A 136 -8.57 11.83 -5.25
C ALA A 136 -9.91 11.11 -5.47
N ILE A 137 -10.60 10.71 -4.39
CA ILE A 137 -11.94 10.08 -4.46
C ILE A 137 -12.96 10.98 -5.18
N ASN A 138 -12.94 12.28 -4.91
CA ASN A 138 -13.89 13.22 -5.52
C ASN A 138 -13.64 13.49 -7.02
N LYS A 139 -12.51 13.03 -7.57
CA LYS A 139 -12.15 13.19 -9.00
C LYS A 139 -12.49 11.97 -9.85
N ILE A 140 -12.77 10.86 -9.23
CA ILE A 140 -13.11 9.59 -9.88
C ILE A 140 -14.59 9.24 -9.68
#